data_88c96945fcb8486af753c73797f37ba8
#
_entry.id   88c96945fcb8486af753c73797f37ba8
#
_cell.length_a   1.000
_cell.length_b   1.000
_cell.length_c   1.000
_cell.angle_alpha   90.00
_cell.angle_beta   90.00
_cell.angle_gamma   90.00
#
_symmetry.space_group_name_H-M   'P 1'
#
loop_
_entity.id
_entity.type
_entity.pdbx_description
1 polymer ?
#
loop_
_entity_poly.entity_id
_entity_poly.type
_entity_poly.pdbx_seq_one_letter_code
_entity_poly.pdbx_strand_id
1 'polypeptide(L)'
;MAFRSVPYDSLSLNPFTKIGKEWALLTAGDENGFNTMTVSWGAMGFMWGKPSVTVYIRPQRYTKEFVDTRDTFTLSFYPAEKKDALSYLGKVSGRDEDKVKKVGFTPAFTNGNAYF
;
A
#
# COMPACT_ATOMS: atom_id res chain seq x y z
N MET A 1 -6.13 -16.75 1.01
CA MET A 1 -4.67 -16.86 0.88
C MET A 1 -4.02 -16.51 2.21
N ALA A 2 -3.11 -17.33 2.66
CA ALA A 2 -2.41 -17.07 3.91
C ALA A 2 -1.11 -16.32 3.64
N PHE A 3 -0.82 -15.33 4.47
CA PHE A 3 0.46 -14.62 4.44
C PHE A 3 1.43 -15.28 5.42
N ARG A 4 2.69 -15.23 5.07
CA ARG A 4 3.76 -15.68 5.98
C ARG A 4 4.87 -14.63 6.01
N SER A 5 5.49 -14.48 7.15
CA SER A 5 6.63 -13.57 7.29
C SER A 5 7.88 -14.19 6.67
N VAL A 6 8.62 -13.38 5.93
CA VAL A 6 9.89 -13.79 5.33
C VAL A 6 10.95 -12.73 5.61
N PRO A 7 12.25 -13.12 5.68
CA PRO A 7 13.32 -12.12 5.80
C PRO A 7 13.35 -11.20 4.58
N TYR A 8 13.63 -9.92 4.81
CA TYR A 8 13.66 -8.95 3.70
C TYR A 8 14.69 -9.30 2.63
N ASP A 9 15.82 -9.90 3.03
CA ASP A 9 16.90 -10.26 2.12
C ASP A 9 16.61 -11.52 1.31
N SER A 10 15.49 -12.20 1.55
CA SER A 10 15.03 -13.31 0.73
C SER A 10 14.20 -12.83 -0.47
N LEU A 11 13.84 -11.55 -0.52
CA LEU A 11 13.04 -11.01 -1.61
C LEU A 11 13.86 -10.89 -2.88
N SER A 12 13.27 -11.30 -4.01
CA SER A 12 13.87 -11.16 -5.33
C SER A 12 12.91 -10.38 -6.19
N LEU A 13 13.25 -9.12 -6.45
CA LEU A 13 12.40 -8.24 -7.25
C LEU A 13 13.24 -7.12 -7.88
N ASN A 14 12.67 -6.54 -8.93
CA ASN A 14 13.24 -5.34 -9.55
C ASN A 14 12.41 -4.14 -9.09
N PRO A 15 12.96 -3.23 -8.27
CA PRO A 15 12.18 -2.12 -7.73
C PRO A 15 11.67 -1.16 -8.81
N PHE A 16 12.38 -1.03 -9.93
CA PHE A 16 11.96 -0.14 -11.00
C PHE A 16 10.65 -0.62 -11.65
N THR A 17 10.50 -1.91 -11.87
CA THR A 17 9.27 -2.47 -12.43
C THR A 17 8.22 -2.70 -11.36
N LYS A 18 8.64 -3.10 -10.16
CA LYS A 18 7.70 -3.38 -9.07
C LYS A 18 6.90 -2.15 -8.70
N ILE A 19 7.57 -1.01 -8.56
CA ILE A 19 6.92 0.24 -8.18
C ILE A 19 6.33 0.94 -9.41
N GLY A 20 7.13 1.11 -10.46
CA GLY A 20 6.75 1.95 -11.60
C GLY A 20 5.72 1.33 -12.54
N LYS A 21 5.72 0.01 -12.66
CA LYS A 21 4.84 -0.69 -13.62
C LYS A 21 3.79 -1.56 -12.95
N GLU A 22 4.13 -2.24 -11.86
CA GLU A 22 3.19 -3.11 -11.16
C GLU A 22 2.34 -2.35 -10.16
N TRP A 23 2.90 -1.28 -9.58
CA TRP A 23 2.29 -0.42 -8.57
C TRP A 23 2.07 -1.14 -7.24
N ALA A 24 1.82 -0.35 -6.21
CA ALA A 24 1.53 -0.87 -4.87
C ALA A 24 0.30 -0.19 -4.31
N LEU A 25 -0.30 -0.83 -3.31
CA LEU A 25 -1.28 -0.18 -2.45
C LEU A 25 -0.59 0.24 -1.17
N LEU A 26 -0.65 1.53 -0.86
CA LEU A 26 -0.24 2.06 0.43
C LEU A 26 -1.48 2.13 1.31
N THR A 27 -1.44 1.46 2.44
CA THR A 27 -2.57 1.39 3.36
C THR A 27 -2.14 1.87 4.74
N ALA A 28 -2.96 2.70 5.34
CA ALA A 28 -2.74 3.17 6.70
C ALA A 28 -4.05 3.08 7.48
N GLY A 29 -3.94 2.70 8.74
CA GLY A 29 -5.09 2.52 9.60
C GLY A 29 -5.17 1.12 10.19
N ASP A 30 -6.27 0.86 10.86
CA ASP A 30 -6.53 -0.41 11.53
C ASP A 30 -7.97 -0.85 11.28
N GLU A 31 -8.43 -1.84 12.03
CA GLU A 31 -9.78 -2.38 11.89
C GLU A 31 -10.88 -1.36 12.24
N ASN A 32 -10.55 -0.29 12.96
CA ASN A 32 -11.51 0.76 13.30
C ASN A 32 -11.64 1.81 12.20
N GLY A 33 -10.68 1.87 11.30
CA GLY A 33 -10.72 2.78 10.16
C GLY A 33 -9.38 2.76 9.43
N PHE A 34 -9.45 2.65 8.12
CA PHE A 34 -8.26 2.64 7.27
C PHE A 34 -8.59 3.23 5.91
N ASN A 35 -7.56 3.58 5.17
CA ASN A 35 -7.69 3.95 3.77
C ASN A 35 -6.50 3.46 2.99
N THR A 36 -6.68 3.29 1.70
CA THR A 36 -5.64 2.81 0.80
C THR A 36 -5.57 3.69 -0.45
N MET A 37 -4.41 3.76 -1.05
CA MET A 37 -4.20 4.46 -2.31
C MET A 37 -3.15 3.73 -3.12
N THR A 38 -3.27 3.83 -4.44
CA THR A 38 -2.27 3.28 -5.35
C THR A 38 -1.07 4.21 -5.40
N VAL A 39 0.13 3.65 -5.31
CA VAL A 39 1.39 4.38 -5.48
C VAL A 39 2.18 3.75 -6.61
N SER A 40 2.76 4.61 -7.46
CA SER A 40 3.63 4.21 -8.55
C SER A 40 4.95 4.99 -8.53
N TRP A 41 5.16 5.84 -7.54
CA TRP A 41 6.37 6.60 -7.34
C TRP A 41 6.96 6.24 -5.99
N GLY A 42 8.23 5.91 -5.98
CA GLY A 42 8.90 5.53 -4.75
C GLY A 42 10.25 4.91 -5.02
N ALA A 43 10.87 4.43 -3.96
CA ALA A 43 12.18 3.80 -4.02
C ALA A 43 12.32 2.75 -2.93
N MET A 44 13.17 1.77 -3.18
CA MET A 44 13.56 0.78 -2.19
C MET A 44 15.06 0.91 -1.96
N GLY A 45 15.49 0.88 -0.71
CA GLY A 45 16.90 1.05 -0.40
C GLY A 45 17.20 0.82 1.06
N PHE A 46 18.20 1.52 1.53
CA PHE A 46 18.72 1.32 2.89
C PHE A 46 18.98 2.69 3.52
N MET A 47 18.47 2.91 4.73
CA MET A 47 18.66 4.15 5.46
C MET A 47 18.76 3.85 6.96
N TRP A 48 19.72 4.49 7.63
CA TRP A 48 19.97 4.27 9.05
C TRP A 48 20.21 2.80 9.39
N GLY A 49 20.91 2.07 8.49
CA GLY A 49 21.21 0.68 8.70
C GLY A 49 19.99 -0.26 8.58
N LYS A 50 18.92 0.20 7.96
CA LYS A 50 17.68 -0.57 7.83
C LYS A 50 17.17 -0.61 6.41
N PRO A 51 16.56 -1.73 5.98
CA PRO A 51 15.85 -1.76 4.70
C PRO A 51 14.70 -0.75 4.75
N SER A 52 14.57 0.04 3.70
CA SER A 52 13.66 1.18 3.67
C SER A 52 12.93 1.26 2.36
N VAL A 53 11.68 1.70 2.40
CA VAL A 53 10.89 2.03 1.23
C VAL A 53 10.46 3.48 1.36
N THR A 54 10.69 4.26 0.31
CA THR A 54 10.25 5.65 0.26
C THR A 54 9.05 5.75 -0.66
N VAL A 55 8.00 6.42 -0.22
CA VAL A 55 6.80 6.67 -1.01
C VAL A 55 6.50 8.16 -1.01
N TYR A 56 5.78 8.60 -2.02
CA TYR A 56 5.38 10.01 -2.17
C TYR A 56 3.87 10.09 -2.08
N ILE A 57 3.37 10.88 -1.14
CA ILE A 57 1.94 11.05 -0.91
C ILE A 57 1.60 12.52 -1.16
N ARG A 58 0.79 12.76 -2.18
CA ARG A 58 0.37 14.13 -2.49
C ARG A 58 -0.59 14.65 -1.42
N PRO A 59 -0.56 15.95 -1.10
CA PRO A 59 -1.35 16.52 0.02
C PRO A 59 -2.87 16.30 -0.11
N GLN A 60 -3.38 16.21 -1.32
CA GLN A 60 -4.82 16.06 -1.55
C GLN A 60 -5.34 14.63 -1.34
N ARG A 61 -4.46 13.64 -1.17
CA ARG A 61 -4.88 12.25 -0.99
C ARG A 61 -5.45 12.02 0.41
N TYR A 62 -6.60 11.36 0.47
CA TYR A 62 -7.25 11.06 1.74
C TYR A 62 -6.37 10.17 2.65
N THR A 63 -5.64 9.24 2.07
CA THR A 63 -4.72 8.35 2.81
C THR A 63 -3.70 9.14 3.63
N LYS A 64 -3.33 10.34 3.17
CA LYS A 64 -2.38 11.18 3.91
C LYS A 64 -2.86 11.47 5.34
N GLU A 65 -4.15 11.66 5.54
CA GLU A 65 -4.70 11.90 6.89
C GLU A 65 -4.48 10.71 7.81
N PHE A 66 -4.51 9.49 7.25
CA PHE A 66 -4.27 8.27 8.04
C PHE A 66 -2.78 8.09 8.33
N VAL A 67 -1.91 8.37 7.34
CA VAL A 67 -0.46 8.27 7.52
C VAL A 67 0.04 9.29 8.53
N ASP A 68 -0.45 10.52 8.47
CA ASP A 68 0.01 11.61 9.34
C ASP A 68 -0.28 11.36 10.83
N THR A 69 -1.25 10.53 11.14
CA THR A 69 -1.66 10.25 12.52
C THR A 69 -1.16 8.92 13.04
N ARG A 70 -0.31 8.21 12.28
CA ARG A 70 0.15 6.87 12.64
C ARG A 70 1.65 6.74 12.41
N ASP A 71 2.24 5.80 13.14
CA ASP A 71 3.68 5.54 13.06
C ASP A 71 4.02 4.56 11.94
N THR A 72 3.04 3.85 11.41
CA THR A 72 3.26 2.77 10.45
C THR A 72 2.24 2.80 9.32
N PHE A 73 2.65 2.26 8.19
CA PHE A 73 1.77 1.97 7.06
C PHE A 73 2.24 0.68 6.40
N THR A 74 1.44 0.15 5.48
CA THR A 74 1.79 -1.07 4.75
C THR A 74 1.82 -0.81 3.25
N LEU A 75 2.63 -1.59 2.54
CA LEU A 75 2.65 -1.62 1.08
C LEU A 75 2.31 -3.03 0.63
N SER A 76 1.35 -3.13 -0.27
CA SER A 76 0.91 -4.41 -0.81
C SER A 76 1.03 -4.41 -2.32
N PHE A 77 1.52 -5.52 -2.88
CA PHE A 77 1.68 -5.68 -4.33
C PHE A 77 0.74 -6.79 -4.80
N TYR A 78 0.15 -6.58 -5.97
CA TYR A 78 -0.80 -7.52 -6.55
C TYR A 78 -0.31 -8.03 -7.90
N PRO A 79 -0.80 -9.20 -8.35
CA PRO A 79 -0.50 -9.68 -9.71
C PRO A 79 -1.03 -8.72 -10.77
N ALA A 80 -0.48 -8.82 -11.97
CA ALA A 80 -0.81 -7.92 -13.09
C ALA A 80 -2.30 -7.91 -13.44
N GLU A 81 -3.00 -9.02 -13.25
CA GLU A 81 -4.45 -9.10 -13.53
C GLU A 81 -5.30 -8.24 -12.60
N LYS A 82 -4.73 -7.75 -11.51
CA LYS A 82 -5.44 -6.84 -10.59
C LYS A 82 -5.17 -5.37 -10.88
N LYS A 83 -4.45 -5.05 -11.95
CA LYS A 83 -4.04 -3.68 -12.23
C LYS A 83 -5.21 -2.72 -12.45
N ASP A 84 -6.32 -3.19 -13.02
CA ASP A 84 -7.51 -2.37 -13.19
C ASP A 84 -8.09 -1.94 -11.83
N ALA A 85 -8.09 -2.84 -10.86
CA ALA A 85 -8.54 -2.52 -9.50
C ALA A 85 -7.61 -1.48 -8.85
N LEU A 86 -6.29 -1.63 -9.03
CA LEU A 86 -5.33 -0.66 -8.51
C LEU A 86 -5.51 0.71 -9.17
N SER A 87 -5.79 0.74 -10.47
CA SER A 87 -6.08 1.98 -11.19
C SER A 87 -7.30 2.69 -10.58
N TYR A 88 -8.35 1.95 -10.32
CA TYR A 88 -9.56 2.50 -9.68
C TYR A 88 -9.25 3.05 -8.28
N LEU A 89 -8.54 2.29 -7.48
CA LEU A 89 -8.17 2.70 -6.12
C LEU A 89 -7.27 3.94 -6.11
N GLY A 90 -6.54 4.19 -7.19
CA GLY A 90 -5.71 5.37 -7.33
C GLY A 90 -6.45 6.61 -7.82
N LYS A 91 -7.62 6.45 -8.43
CA LYS A 91 -8.39 7.56 -9.01
C LYS A 91 -9.46 8.10 -8.06
N VAL A 92 -10.03 7.24 -7.23
CA VAL A 92 -11.19 7.57 -6.40
C VAL A 92 -10.74 7.81 -4.97
N SER A 93 -11.37 8.79 -4.32
CA SER A 93 -11.08 9.09 -2.91
C SER A 93 -11.96 8.24 -1.99
N GLY A 94 -11.35 7.71 -0.93
CA GLY A 94 -12.10 7.04 0.14
C GLY A 94 -13.04 7.97 0.91
N ARG A 95 -12.90 9.30 0.72
CA ARG A 95 -13.86 10.26 1.27
C ARG A 95 -15.21 10.16 0.57
N ASP A 96 -15.20 9.79 -0.71
CA ASP A 96 -16.39 9.83 -1.56
C ASP A 96 -17.12 8.51 -1.59
N GLU A 97 -16.41 7.41 -1.44
CA GLU A 97 -17.01 6.07 -1.48
C GLU A 97 -16.13 5.03 -0.82
N ASP A 98 -16.72 3.88 -0.49
CA ASP A 98 -15.99 2.69 -0.04
C ASP A 98 -15.41 1.99 -1.26
N LYS A 99 -14.28 2.50 -1.74
CA LYS A 99 -13.65 2.02 -2.96
C LYS A 99 -13.05 0.62 -2.82
N VAL A 100 -12.63 0.23 -1.63
CA VAL A 100 -12.08 -1.11 -1.36
C VAL A 100 -13.15 -2.16 -1.57
N LYS A 101 -14.33 -1.94 -1.02
CA LYS A 101 -15.47 -2.84 -1.20
C LYS A 101 -15.88 -2.92 -2.67
N LYS A 102 -15.81 -1.79 -3.38
CA LYS A 102 -16.22 -1.71 -4.78
C LYS A 102 -15.37 -2.57 -5.69
N VAL A 103 -14.05 -2.67 -5.43
CA VAL A 103 -13.17 -3.55 -6.21
C VAL A 103 -13.13 -4.99 -5.68
N GLY A 104 -13.84 -5.26 -4.59
CA GLY A 104 -13.94 -6.62 -4.04
C GLY A 104 -12.71 -7.07 -3.26
N PHE A 105 -11.86 -6.16 -2.82
CA PHE A 105 -10.70 -6.50 -2.01
C PHE A 105 -11.08 -6.64 -0.54
N THR A 106 -10.44 -7.59 0.13
CA THR A 106 -10.65 -7.85 1.54
C THR A 106 -9.39 -7.48 2.31
N PRO A 107 -9.46 -6.54 3.27
CA PRO A 107 -8.31 -6.19 4.09
C PRO A 107 -8.00 -7.30 5.10
N ALA A 108 -6.73 -7.41 5.45
CA ALA A 108 -6.26 -8.20 6.59
C ALA A 108 -5.63 -7.26 7.61
N PHE A 109 -5.50 -7.72 8.85
CA PHE A 109 -4.99 -6.87 9.93
C PHE A 109 -3.93 -7.61 10.73
N THR A 110 -2.85 -6.92 11.07
CA THR A 110 -1.80 -7.48 11.92
C THR A 110 -1.14 -6.35 12.72
N ASN A 111 -0.92 -6.57 14.00
CA ASN A 111 -0.27 -5.60 14.90
C ASN A 111 -0.88 -4.20 14.80
N GLY A 112 -2.20 -4.12 14.64
CA GLY A 112 -2.90 -2.84 14.52
C GLY A 112 -2.78 -2.16 13.16
N ASN A 113 -2.33 -2.88 12.13
CA ASN A 113 -2.19 -2.34 10.77
C ASN A 113 -3.09 -3.09 9.80
N ALA A 114 -3.74 -2.34 8.93
CA ALA A 114 -4.48 -2.89 7.79
C ALA A 114 -3.51 -3.15 6.63
N TYR A 115 -3.74 -4.24 5.90
CA TYR A 115 -2.96 -4.54 4.69
C TYR A 115 -3.79 -5.43 3.74
N PHE A 116 -3.27 -5.60 2.52
CA PHE A 116 -3.95 -6.40 1.49
C PHE A 116 -3.07 -7.49 0.91
#